data_41cbfc39a43085c218fd30f7e46eee26
#
_entry.id   41cbfc39a43085c218fd30f7e46eee26
#
_cell.length_a   1.000
_cell.length_b   1.000
_cell.length_c   1.000
_cell.angle_alpha   90.00
_cell.angle_beta   90.00
_cell.angle_gamma   90.00
#
_symmetry.space_group_name_H-M   'P 1'
#
loop_
_entity.id
_entity.type
_entity.pdbx_description
1 polymer ?
#
loop_
_entity_poly.entity_id
_entity_poly.type
_entity_poly.pdbx_seq_one_letter_code
_entity_poly.pdbx_strand_id
1 'polypeptide(L)'
;VLTLASGNLINQAILLLTYPIISRIYSPEDFGTFEQVNAILIVFIMLGSLRYETAIIVSKDETESRNTLVLSSMILIILTMLIFFLLIIFSSKIASWLSNPKLGKFLLWMVPLLFMAGMQQIFFN
;
A
#
# COMPACT_ATOMS: atom_id res chain seq x y z
N VAL A 1 -13.40 -23.66 -7.24
CA VAL A 1 -12.01 -24.02 -6.89
C VAL A 1 -11.11 -23.95 -8.12
N LEU A 2 -11.49 -24.56 -9.27
CA LEU A 2 -10.69 -24.54 -10.51
C LEU A 2 -10.49 -23.14 -11.11
N THR A 3 -11.50 -22.28 -11.07
CA THR A 3 -11.44 -20.89 -11.57
C THR A 3 -10.51 -20.00 -10.76
N LEU A 4 -10.46 -20.18 -9.45
CA LEU A 4 -9.52 -19.45 -8.57
C LEU A 4 -8.08 -19.93 -8.77
N ALA A 5 -7.88 -21.23 -8.95
CA ALA A 5 -6.56 -21.79 -9.21
C ALA A 5 -6.02 -21.36 -10.58
N SER A 6 -6.86 -21.33 -11.63
CA SER A 6 -6.45 -20.84 -12.96
C SER A 6 -6.12 -19.35 -12.96
N GLY A 7 -6.87 -18.53 -12.22
CA GLY A 7 -6.58 -17.10 -12.06
C GLY A 7 -5.21 -16.83 -11.42
N ASN A 8 -4.87 -17.58 -10.37
CA ASN A 8 -3.57 -17.47 -9.71
C ASN A 8 -2.42 -17.94 -10.63
N LEU A 9 -2.61 -19.01 -11.40
CA LEU A 9 -1.59 -19.48 -12.34
C LEU A 9 -1.32 -18.47 -13.46
N ILE A 10 -2.36 -17.86 -14.01
CA ILE A 10 -2.25 -16.81 -15.03
C ILE A 10 -1.51 -15.60 -14.46
N ASN A 11 -1.86 -15.14 -13.26
CA ASN A 11 -1.19 -14.03 -12.61
C ASN A 11 0.30 -14.31 -12.38
N GLN A 12 0.65 -15.49 -11.89
CA GLN A 12 2.04 -15.89 -11.72
C GLN A 12 2.80 -16.01 -13.04
N ALA A 13 2.18 -16.54 -14.09
CA ALA A 13 2.78 -16.60 -15.42
C ALA A 13 3.07 -15.21 -15.99
N ILE A 14 2.14 -14.27 -15.84
CA ILE A 14 2.32 -12.87 -16.25
C ILE A 14 3.51 -12.24 -15.50
N LEU A 15 3.57 -12.41 -14.18
CA LEU A 15 4.69 -11.90 -13.36
C LEU A 15 6.02 -12.48 -13.84
N LEU A 16 6.08 -13.80 -14.06
CA LEU A 16 7.29 -14.51 -14.45
C LEU A 16 7.80 -14.08 -15.84
N LEU A 17 6.91 -13.73 -16.75
CA LEU A 17 7.25 -13.18 -18.07
C LEU A 17 7.61 -11.69 -18.00
N THR A 18 6.98 -10.95 -17.09
CA THR A 18 7.17 -9.51 -16.96
C THR A 18 8.52 -9.18 -16.29
N TYR A 19 8.95 -9.96 -15.30
CA TYR A 19 10.21 -9.73 -14.58
C TYR A 19 11.44 -9.64 -15.50
N PRO A 20 11.71 -10.55 -16.45
CA PRO A 20 12.85 -10.45 -17.35
C PRO A 20 12.79 -9.22 -18.28
N ILE A 21 11.58 -8.80 -18.66
CA ILE A 21 11.39 -7.62 -19.52
C ILE A 21 11.72 -6.37 -18.74
N ILE A 22 11.18 -6.22 -17.54
CA ILE A 22 11.40 -5.06 -16.67
C ILE A 22 12.88 -4.99 -16.26
N SER A 23 13.52 -6.10 -15.93
CA SER A 23 14.93 -6.14 -15.54
C SER A 23 15.91 -5.74 -16.66
N ARG A 24 15.46 -5.75 -17.93
CA ARG A 24 16.25 -5.23 -19.07
C ARG A 24 16.07 -3.73 -19.30
N ILE A 25 14.94 -3.18 -18.87
CA ILE A 25 14.57 -1.77 -19.09
C ILE A 25 15.10 -0.89 -17.94
N TYR A 26 15.01 -1.40 -16.71
CA TYR A 26 15.38 -0.67 -15.50
C TYR A 26 16.73 -1.13 -14.97
N SER A 27 17.50 -0.18 -14.44
CA SER A 27 18.77 -0.50 -13.78
C SER A 27 18.53 -1.24 -12.46
N PRO A 28 19.51 -2.04 -11.98
CA PRO A 28 19.42 -2.66 -10.66
C PRO A 28 19.21 -1.66 -9.52
N GLU A 29 19.71 -0.42 -9.68
CA GLU A 29 19.55 0.67 -8.73
C GLU A 29 18.10 1.16 -8.67
N ASP A 30 17.43 1.27 -9.83
CA ASP A 30 16.03 1.67 -9.90
C ASP A 30 15.12 0.58 -9.31
N PHE A 31 15.47 -0.69 -9.54
CA PHE A 31 14.80 -1.83 -8.92
C PHE A 31 14.95 -1.82 -7.40
N GLY A 32 16.16 -1.58 -6.89
CA GLY A 32 16.43 -1.44 -5.46
C GLY A 32 15.64 -0.29 -4.84
N THR A 33 15.53 0.84 -5.53
CA THR A 33 14.71 1.98 -5.09
C THR A 33 13.23 1.61 -5.02
N PHE A 34 12.72 0.93 -6.04
CA PHE A 34 11.33 0.47 -6.09
C PHE A 34 11.01 -0.49 -4.93
N GLU A 35 11.88 -1.46 -4.67
CA GLU A 35 11.69 -2.42 -3.57
C GLU A 35 11.76 -1.75 -2.19
N GLN A 36 12.62 -0.75 -2.01
CA GLN A 36 12.66 0.04 -0.77
C GLN A 36 11.34 0.81 -0.55
N VAL A 37 10.82 1.45 -1.61
CA VAL A 37 9.54 2.15 -1.57
C VAL A 37 8.41 1.17 -1.25
N ASN A 38 8.39 0.02 -1.92
CA ASN A 38 7.38 -1.01 -1.75
C ASN A 38 7.40 -1.60 -0.32
N ALA A 39 8.57 -1.86 0.23
CA ALA A 39 8.71 -2.34 1.61
C ALA A 39 8.16 -1.34 2.63
N ILE A 40 8.46 -0.05 2.46
CA ILE A 40 7.93 1.02 3.31
C ILE A 40 6.41 1.11 3.17
N LEU A 41 5.90 1.04 1.94
CA LEU A 41 4.47 1.09 1.63
C LEU A 41 3.71 -0.06 2.30
N ILE A 42 4.22 -1.28 2.24
CA ILE A 42 3.61 -2.45 2.90
C ILE A 42 3.50 -2.24 4.41
N VAL A 43 4.56 -1.72 5.04
CA VAL A 43 4.53 -1.44 6.48
C VAL A 43 3.45 -0.41 6.81
N PHE A 44 3.33 0.66 6.03
CA PHE A 44 2.30 1.68 6.26
C PHE A 44 0.89 1.17 5.97
N ILE A 45 0.69 0.35 4.94
CA ILE A 45 -0.60 -0.31 4.69
C ILE A 45 -0.97 -1.20 5.87
N MET A 46 -0.02 -1.99 6.37
CA MET A 46 -0.25 -2.90 7.49
C MET A 46 -0.61 -2.14 8.78
N LEU A 47 0.04 -1.02 9.04
CA LEU A 47 -0.29 -0.13 10.15
C LEU A 47 -1.63 0.59 9.93
N GLY A 48 -1.90 1.01 8.69
CA GLY A 48 -3.10 1.76 8.34
C GLY A 48 -4.36 0.93 8.33
N SER A 49 -4.26 -0.33 7.94
CA SER A 49 -5.43 -1.20 7.91
C SER A 49 -5.92 -1.56 9.31
N LEU A 50 -5.02 -1.62 10.34
CA LEU A 50 -5.32 -2.06 11.72
C LEU A 50 -6.40 -3.15 11.78
N ARG A 51 -6.58 -3.88 10.67
CA ARG A 51 -7.57 -4.94 10.47
C ARG A 51 -9.03 -4.52 10.73
N TYR A 52 -9.38 -3.26 10.46
CA TYR A 52 -10.78 -2.80 10.53
C TYR A 52 -11.71 -3.56 9.59
N GLU A 53 -11.18 -4.12 8.50
CA GLU A 53 -11.88 -5.01 7.58
C GLU A 53 -12.56 -6.17 8.31
N THR A 54 -11.89 -6.76 9.31
CA THR A 54 -12.46 -7.87 10.09
C THR A 54 -13.60 -7.40 10.98
N ALA A 55 -13.57 -6.16 11.46
CA ALA A 55 -14.65 -5.59 12.26
C ALA A 55 -15.92 -5.33 11.42
N ILE A 56 -15.76 -4.94 10.14
CA ILE A 56 -16.87 -4.72 9.22
C ILE A 56 -17.59 -6.04 8.90
N ILE A 57 -16.83 -7.11 8.68
CA ILE A 57 -17.38 -8.44 8.34
C ILE A 57 -18.15 -9.06 9.52
N VAL A 58 -17.78 -8.72 10.74
CA VAL A 58 -18.41 -9.28 11.97
C VAL A 58 -19.66 -8.50 12.40
N SER A 59 -19.89 -7.29 11.86
CA SER A 59 -21.08 -6.50 12.21
C SER A 59 -22.38 -7.17 11.75
N LYS A 60 -23.33 -7.32 12.67
CA LYS A 60 -24.58 -8.07 12.47
C LYS A 60 -25.72 -7.24 11.90
N ASP A 61 -25.64 -5.90 11.97
CA ASP A 61 -26.68 -4.96 11.57
C ASP A 61 -26.17 -3.97 10.50
N GLU A 62 -27.05 -3.59 9.55
CA GLU A 62 -26.73 -2.62 8.50
C GLU A 62 -26.31 -1.24 9.04
N THR A 63 -26.93 -0.80 10.13
CA THR A 63 -26.58 0.46 10.81
C THR A 63 -25.20 0.40 11.46
N GLU A 64 -24.84 -0.72 12.05
CA GLU A 64 -23.53 -0.97 12.66
C GLU A 64 -22.46 -1.03 11.57
N SER A 65 -22.71 -1.71 10.46
CA SER A 65 -21.84 -1.78 9.30
C SER A 65 -21.55 -0.40 8.72
N ARG A 66 -22.59 0.42 8.54
CA ARG A 66 -22.43 1.80 8.03
C ARG A 66 -21.62 2.69 8.98
N ASN A 67 -21.87 2.60 10.26
CA ASN A 67 -21.11 3.37 11.26
C ASN A 67 -19.64 2.94 11.28
N THR A 68 -19.36 1.65 11.15
CA THR A 68 -18.01 1.10 11.08
C THR A 68 -17.28 1.56 9.81
N LEU A 69 -17.95 1.60 8.66
CA LEU A 69 -17.40 2.15 7.42
C LEU A 69 -17.00 3.63 7.56
N VAL A 70 -17.88 4.44 8.14
CA VAL A 70 -17.61 5.87 8.35
C VAL A 70 -16.43 6.04 9.31
N LEU A 71 -16.41 5.31 10.42
CA LEU A 71 -15.33 5.36 11.40
C LEU A 71 -14.00 4.93 10.78
N SER A 72 -13.97 3.82 10.06
CA SER A 72 -12.77 3.32 9.37
C SER A 72 -12.24 4.33 8.34
N SER A 73 -13.15 4.96 7.59
CA SER A 73 -12.78 6.00 6.60
C SER A 73 -12.20 7.24 7.29
N MET A 74 -12.77 7.69 8.40
CA MET A 74 -12.24 8.81 9.18
C MET A 74 -10.84 8.49 9.72
N ILE A 75 -10.65 7.31 10.29
CA ILE A 75 -9.35 6.88 10.82
C ILE A 75 -8.33 6.81 9.68
N LEU A 76 -8.70 6.27 8.52
CA LEU A 76 -7.82 6.21 7.35
C LEU A 76 -7.37 7.62 6.92
N ILE A 77 -8.29 8.57 6.85
CA ILE A 77 -7.98 9.96 6.48
C ILE A 77 -7.01 10.58 7.49
N ILE A 78 -7.30 10.46 8.78
CA ILE A 78 -6.44 11.00 9.84
C ILE A 78 -5.05 10.37 9.79
N LEU A 79 -4.98 9.06 9.65
CA LEU A 79 -3.72 8.33 9.58
C LEU A 79 -2.90 8.71 8.34
N THR A 80 -3.55 8.82 7.19
CA THR A 80 -2.90 9.24 5.94
C THR A 80 -2.37 10.66 6.04
N MET A 81 -3.12 11.58 6.64
CA MET A 81 -2.66 12.94 6.93
C MET A 81 -1.46 12.95 7.87
N LEU A 82 -1.51 12.17 8.94
CA LEU A 82 -0.39 12.02 9.88
C LEU A 82 0.87 11.51 9.17
N ILE A 83 0.75 10.46 8.38
CA ILE A 83 1.86 9.90 7.59
C ILE A 83 2.40 10.94 6.61
N PHE A 84 1.54 11.69 5.94
CA PHE A 84 1.94 12.76 5.04
C PHE A 84 2.81 13.80 5.73
N PHE A 85 2.38 14.31 6.88
CA PHE A 85 3.15 15.27 7.68
C PHE A 85 4.48 14.69 8.16
N LEU A 86 4.48 13.45 8.63
CA LEU A 86 5.71 12.76 9.04
C LEU A 86 6.67 12.62 7.87
N LEU A 87 6.18 12.24 6.68
CA LEU A 87 7.02 12.10 5.50
C LEU A 87 7.57 13.45 5.01
N ILE A 88 6.81 14.53 5.08
CA ILE A 88 7.35 15.87 4.76
C ILE A 88 8.55 16.22 5.66
N ILE A 89 8.46 15.92 6.95
CA ILE A 89 9.51 16.27 7.92
C ILE A 89 10.70 15.30 7.80
N PHE A 90 10.44 14.00 7.64
CA PHE A 90 11.45 12.95 7.75
C PHE A 90 11.93 12.38 6.42
N SER A 91 11.31 12.70 5.27
CA SER A 91 11.65 12.10 3.97
C SER A 91 13.14 12.25 3.62
N SER A 92 13.74 13.41 3.87
CA SER A 92 15.16 13.65 3.63
C SER A 92 16.06 12.84 4.57
N LYS A 93 15.66 12.67 5.83
CA LYS A 93 16.41 11.85 6.80
C LYS A 93 16.32 10.36 6.45
N ILE A 94 15.16 9.88 6.04
CA ILE A 94 14.96 8.50 5.60
C ILE A 94 15.78 8.23 4.34
N ALA A 95 15.76 9.15 3.37
CA ALA A 95 16.54 9.04 2.15
C ALA A 95 18.05 9.01 2.42
N SER A 96 18.55 9.83 3.36
CA SER A 96 19.96 9.82 3.74
C SER A 96 20.34 8.56 4.52
N TRP A 97 19.48 8.08 5.39
CA TRP A 97 19.71 6.86 6.18
C TRP A 97 19.76 5.60 5.30
N LEU A 98 18.93 5.54 4.27
CA LEU A 98 18.93 4.46 3.27
C LEU A 98 19.94 4.68 2.13
N SER A 99 20.75 5.75 2.21
CA SER A 99 21.76 6.12 1.19
C SER A 99 21.20 6.24 -0.22
N ASN A 100 19.92 6.63 -0.34
CA ASN A 100 19.23 6.73 -1.61
C ASN A 100 18.49 8.07 -1.73
N PRO A 101 19.11 9.10 -2.36
CA PRO A 101 18.52 10.43 -2.48
C PRO A 101 17.24 10.48 -3.34
N LYS A 102 17.05 9.51 -4.24
CA LYS A 102 15.85 9.42 -5.07
C LYS A 102 14.61 9.10 -4.24
N LEU A 103 14.78 8.37 -3.12
CA LEU A 103 13.71 7.95 -2.22
C LEU A 103 12.89 9.11 -1.66
N GLY A 104 13.51 10.25 -1.33
CA GLY A 104 12.81 11.38 -0.73
C GLY A 104 11.62 11.88 -1.56
N LYS A 105 11.76 11.94 -2.89
CA LYS A 105 10.67 12.31 -3.80
C LYS A 105 9.61 11.22 -3.90
N PHE A 106 10.02 9.95 -4.02
CA PHE A 106 9.11 8.82 -4.15
C PHE A 106 8.27 8.61 -2.90
N LEU A 107 8.82 8.84 -1.71
CA LEU A 107 8.09 8.74 -0.44
C LEU A 107 6.88 9.68 -0.37
N LEU A 108 7.00 10.89 -0.90
CA LEU A 108 5.87 11.83 -0.96
C LEU A 108 4.78 11.37 -1.93
N TRP A 109 5.20 10.80 -3.08
CA TRP A 109 4.26 10.24 -4.05
C TRP A 109 3.57 8.94 -3.59
N MET A 110 4.11 8.28 -2.57
CA MET A 110 3.45 7.12 -1.94
C MET A 110 2.16 7.46 -1.20
N VAL A 111 1.99 8.69 -0.72
CA VAL A 111 0.83 9.06 0.11
C VAL A 111 -0.50 8.89 -0.63
N PRO A 112 -0.67 9.37 -1.87
CA PRO A 112 -1.88 9.09 -2.65
C PRO A 112 -2.12 7.58 -2.87
N LEU A 113 -1.05 6.81 -3.10
CA LEU A 113 -1.15 5.36 -3.28
C LEU A 113 -1.59 4.66 -2.00
N LEU A 114 -1.07 5.09 -0.84
CA LEU A 114 -1.49 4.61 0.48
C LEU A 114 -2.98 4.89 0.73
N PHE A 115 -3.42 6.10 0.42
CA PHE A 115 -4.83 6.45 0.56
C PHE A 115 -5.73 5.61 -0.33
N MET A 116 -5.36 5.44 -1.62
CA MET A 116 -6.11 4.60 -2.56
C MET A 116 -6.14 3.14 -2.12
N ALA A 117 -5.02 2.58 -1.68
CA ALA A 117 -4.94 1.21 -1.20
C ALA A 117 -5.81 1.00 0.06
N GLY A 118 -5.78 1.94 1.01
CA GLY A 118 -6.62 1.90 2.19
C GLY A 118 -8.11 2.03 1.87
N MET A 119 -8.49 2.90 0.94
CA MET A 119 -9.87 3.02 0.46
C MET A 119 -10.33 1.73 -0.23
N GLN A 120 -9.50 1.15 -1.10
CA GLN A 120 -9.81 -0.13 -1.73
C GLN A 120 -10.09 -1.20 -0.67
N GLN A 121 -9.29 -1.27 0.37
CA GLN A 121 -9.44 -2.26 1.43
C GLN A 121 -10.74 -2.09 2.24
N ILE A 122 -11.19 -0.84 2.45
CA ILE A 122 -12.44 -0.55 3.17
C ILE A 122 -13.69 -0.87 2.32
N PHE A 123 -13.66 -0.61 1.01
CA PHE A 123 -14.84 -0.69 0.15
C PHE A 123 -14.99 -2.02 -0.62
N PHE A 124 -13.91 -2.81 -0.76
CA PHE A 124 -13.91 -4.02 -1.58
C PHE A 124 -13.73 -5.32 -0.78
N ASN A 125 -13.65 -5.26 0.55
CA ASN A 125 -13.73 -6.41 1.44
C ASN A 125 -15.04 -6.39 2.22
#